data_419be6c357b47c5b13ff2a01c4b7e689
#
_entry.id   419be6c357b47c5b13ff2a01c4b7e689
#
_cell.length_a   1.000
_cell.length_b   1.000
_cell.length_c   1.000
_cell.angle_alpha   90.00
_cell.angle_beta   90.00
_cell.angle_gamma   90.00
#
_symmetry.space_group_name_H-M   'P 1'
#
loop_
_entity.id
_entity.type
_entity.pdbx_description
1 polymer ?
#
loop_
_entity_poly.entity_id
_entity_poly.type
_entity_poly.pdbx_seq_one_letter_code
_entity_poly.pdbx_strand_id
1 'polypeptide(L)'
;LIELMVTIAVMAIIAMMAAPSFTGMVRSNQLNGDTRAFVNLLTETRSEAIFKQADRQLTLNGSGGFKDWNNTEYVKKSSGEGSVTFNRTGQSKETDDAKRCFVFEHMSDENLKSYVFVQKGGTVLYNKAATSCNYEVAGA
;
A
#
# COMPACT_ATOMS: atom_id res chain seq x y z
N LEU A 1 -33.27 -10.19 37.43
CA LEU A 1 -32.62 -8.87 37.50
C LEU A 1 -31.13 -8.95 37.73
N ILE A 2 -30.70 -9.77 38.67
CA ILE A 2 -29.24 -10.03 38.90
C ILE A 2 -28.63 -10.71 37.69
N GLU A 3 -29.31 -11.60 37.03
CA GLU A 3 -28.88 -12.27 35.81
C GLU A 3 -28.51 -11.27 34.70
N LEU A 4 -29.36 -10.27 34.51
CA LEU A 4 -29.12 -9.24 33.51
C LEU A 4 -27.87 -8.41 33.86
N MET A 5 -27.71 -8.07 35.15
CA MET A 5 -26.54 -7.31 35.59
C MET A 5 -25.24 -8.09 35.39
N VAL A 6 -25.24 -9.38 35.66
CA VAL A 6 -24.08 -10.24 35.47
C VAL A 6 -23.72 -10.37 33.99
N THR A 7 -24.72 -10.53 33.13
CA THR A 7 -24.48 -10.64 31.70
C THR A 7 -23.88 -9.36 31.10
N ILE A 8 -24.37 -8.19 31.52
CA ILE A 8 -23.83 -6.90 31.08
C ILE A 8 -22.40 -6.74 31.55
N ALA A 9 -22.11 -7.11 32.81
CA ALA A 9 -20.77 -7.00 33.37
C ALA A 9 -19.78 -7.89 32.62
N VAL A 10 -20.16 -9.13 32.32
CA VAL A 10 -19.30 -10.05 31.56
C VAL A 10 -19.06 -9.54 30.15
N MET A 11 -20.09 -9.03 29.47
CA MET A 11 -19.93 -8.46 28.13
C MET A 11 -19.03 -7.24 28.12
N ALA A 12 -19.09 -6.41 29.16
CA ALA A 12 -18.21 -5.23 29.27
C ALA A 12 -16.75 -5.63 29.39
N ILE A 13 -16.45 -6.67 30.18
CA ILE A 13 -15.06 -7.17 30.33
C ILE A 13 -14.54 -7.71 29.00
N ILE A 14 -15.34 -8.48 28.29
CA ILE A 14 -14.96 -9.03 26.98
C ILE A 14 -14.72 -7.90 25.98
N ALA A 15 -15.57 -6.88 25.95
CA ALA A 15 -15.45 -5.73 25.06
C ALA A 15 -14.15 -4.97 25.31
N MET A 16 -13.72 -4.81 26.55
CA MET A 16 -12.47 -4.13 26.89
C MET A 16 -11.24 -4.85 26.34
N MET A 17 -11.26 -6.18 26.29
CA MET A 17 -10.16 -6.99 25.76
C MET A 17 -10.13 -6.98 24.24
N ALA A 18 -11.28 -6.89 23.59
CA ALA A 18 -11.40 -6.95 22.15
C ALA A 18 -11.04 -5.62 21.47
N ALA A 19 -11.31 -4.49 22.11
CA ALA A 19 -11.15 -3.16 21.52
C ALA A 19 -9.73 -2.85 21.03
N PRO A 20 -8.63 -3.08 21.80
CA PRO A 20 -7.29 -2.81 21.31
C PRO A 20 -6.89 -3.65 20.09
N SER A 21 -7.30 -4.91 20.07
CA SER A 21 -7.03 -5.83 18.97
C SER A 21 -7.77 -5.39 17.70
N PHE A 22 -8.99 -4.92 17.86
CA PHE A 22 -9.81 -4.41 16.76
C PHE A 22 -9.20 -3.16 16.11
N THR A 23 -8.64 -2.25 16.91
CA THR A 23 -7.98 -1.05 16.39
C THR A 23 -6.80 -1.40 15.49
N GLY A 24 -5.97 -2.35 15.89
CA GLY A 24 -4.85 -2.81 15.08
C GLY A 24 -5.30 -3.41 13.75
N MET A 25 -6.36 -4.19 13.77
CA MET A 25 -6.94 -4.78 12.57
C MET A 25 -7.47 -3.71 11.61
N VAL A 26 -8.19 -2.72 12.11
CA VAL A 26 -8.73 -1.62 11.29
C VAL A 26 -7.60 -0.84 10.64
N ARG A 27 -6.56 -0.51 11.39
CA ARG A 27 -5.39 0.22 10.84
C ARG A 27 -4.68 -0.59 9.76
N SER A 28 -4.51 -1.87 9.99
CA SER A 28 -3.89 -2.77 9.02
C SER A 28 -4.72 -2.85 7.73
N ASN A 29 -6.04 -2.95 7.87
CA ASN A 29 -6.94 -2.99 6.72
C ASN A 29 -6.93 -1.67 5.93
N GLN A 30 -6.87 -0.54 6.63
CA GLN A 30 -6.75 0.78 5.99
C GLN A 30 -5.46 0.90 5.20
N LEU A 31 -4.34 0.51 5.80
CA LEU A 31 -3.04 0.53 5.14
C LEU A 31 -3.02 -0.36 3.90
N ASN A 32 -3.49 -1.60 4.05
CA ASN A 32 -3.51 -2.55 2.94
C ASN A 32 -4.45 -2.10 1.82
N GLY A 33 -5.59 -1.53 2.16
CA GLY A 33 -6.55 -1.01 1.19
C GLY A 33 -5.97 0.11 0.34
N ASP A 34 -5.34 1.08 0.99
CA ASP A 34 -4.75 2.22 0.29
C ASP A 34 -3.49 1.83 -0.50
N THR A 35 -2.72 0.87 0.01
CA THR A 35 -1.57 0.32 -0.72
C THR A 35 -2.02 -0.44 -1.97
N ARG A 36 -3.10 -1.21 -1.86
CA ARG A 36 -3.68 -1.89 -3.03
C ARG A 36 -4.20 -0.92 -4.08
N ALA A 37 -4.75 0.21 -3.64
CA ALA A 37 -5.16 1.26 -4.57
C ALA A 37 -3.97 1.76 -5.39
N PHE A 38 -2.82 1.94 -4.75
CA PHE A 38 -1.58 2.31 -5.45
C PHE A 38 -1.16 1.22 -6.43
N VAL A 39 -1.18 -0.05 -6.02
CA VAL A 39 -0.84 -1.18 -6.90
C VAL A 39 -1.77 -1.23 -8.11
N ASN A 40 -3.06 -1.00 -7.90
CA ASN A 40 -4.03 -0.96 -8.99
C ASN A 40 -3.75 0.19 -9.97
N LEU A 41 -3.37 1.35 -9.46
CA LEU A 41 -2.99 2.49 -10.28
C LEU A 41 -1.71 2.20 -11.09
N LEU A 42 -0.75 1.51 -10.50
CA LEU A 42 0.45 1.06 -11.21
C LEU A 42 0.10 0.13 -12.37
N THR A 43 -0.74 -0.85 -12.11
CA THR A 43 -1.18 -1.82 -13.12
C THR A 43 -1.93 -1.11 -14.24
N GLU A 44 -2.80 -0.19 -13.90
CA GLU A 44 -3.58 0.60 -14.85
C GLU A 44 -2.67 1.49 -15.70
N THR A 45 -1.70 2.16 -15.09
CA THR A 45 -0.73 3.00 -15.80
C THR A 45 0.13 2.19 -16.76
N ARG A 46 0.59 1.02 -16.31
CA ARG A 46 1.35 0.10 -17.15
C ARG A 46 0.54 -0.36 -18.36
N SER A 47 -0.71 -0.75 -18.12
CA SER A 47 -1.61 -1.19 -19.19
C SER A 47 -1.86 -0.09 -20.21
N GLU A 48 -2.04 1.15 -19.75
CA GLU A 48 -2.23 2.29 -20.64
C GLU A 48 -0.99 2.57 -21.47
N ALA A 49 0.21 2.45 -20.88
CA ALA A 49 1.46 2.62 -21.61
C ALA A 49 1.58 1.60 -22.76
N ILE A 50 1.26 0.35 -22.48
CA ILE A 50 1.30 -0.72 -23.48
C ILE A 50 0.22 -0.49 -24.56
N PHE A 51 -0.99 -0.16 -24.14
CA PHE A 51 -2.11 0.01 -25.05
C PHE A 51 -1.91 1.19 -26.01
N LYS A 52 -1.43 2.31 -25.48
CA LYS A 52 -1.18 3.54 -26.27
C LYS A 52 0.20 3.55 -26.94
N GLN A 53 1.05 2.59 -26.66
CA GLN A 53 2.42 2.51 -27.19
C GLN A 53 3.21 3.79 -26.90
N ALA A 54 3.09 4.30 -25.68
CA ALA A 54 3.73 5.54 -25.25
C ALA A 54 4.05 5.48 -23.76
N ASP A 55 5.00 6.29 -23.32
CA ASP A 55 5.31 6.41 -21.90
C ASP A 55 4.09 6.94 -21.13
N ARG A 56 3.85 6.35 -19.96
CA ARG A 56 2.82 6.82 -19.02
C ARG A 56 3.40 6.86 -17.62
N GLN A 57 2.98 7.86 -16.87
CA GLN A 57 3.52 8.13 -15.54
C GLN A 57 2.43 8.12 -14.49
N LEU A 58 2.72 7.50 -13.35
CA LEU A 58 1.94 7.62 -12.13
C LEU A 58 2.70 8.53 -11.17
N THR A 59 2.08 9.59 -10.69
CA THR A 59 2.70 10.49 -9.73
C THR A 59 2.23 10.18 -8.31
N LEU A 60 3.13 10.37 -7.34
CA LEU A 60 2.84 10.21 -5.91
C LEU A 60 2.98 11.56 -5.23
N ASN A 61 1.87 12.04 -4.63
CA ASN A 61 1.79 13.34 -3.98
C ASN A 61 2.13 14.51 -4.93
N GLY A 62 1.80 14.33 -6.20
CA GLY A 62 2.01 15.33 -7.23
C GLY A 62 0.86 15.36 -8.20
N SER A 63 1.08 15.97 -9.35
CA SER A 63 0.09 16.07 -10.39
C SER A 63 0.75 16.02 -11.77
N GLY A 64 -0.05 15.79 -12.79
CA GLY A 64 0.43 15.81 -14.18
C GLY A 64 0.73 14.45 -14.77
N GLY A 65 0.61 13.36 -14.02
CA GLY A 65 0.74 12.01 -14.56
C GLY A 65 -0.56 11.52 -15.18
N PHE A 66 -0.51 10.35 -15.79
CA PHE A 66 -1.71 9.66 -16.28
C PHE A 66 -2.68 9.40 -15.12
N LYS A 67 -2.13 8.99 -13.97
CA LYS A 67 -2.85 8.86 -12.72
C LYS A 67 -2.00 9.47 -11.61
N ASP A 68 -2.66 9.89 -10.55
CA ASP A 68 -1.99 10.46 -9.39
C ASP A 68 -2.44 9.72 -8.14
N TRP A 69 -1.47 9.29 -7.31
CA TRP A 69 -1.74 8.76 -5.97
C TRP A 69 -1.33 9.82 -4.96
N ASN A 70 -2.19 10.11 -4.00
CA ASN A 70 -1.90 11.08 -2.96
C ASN A 70 -2.09 10.45 -1.59
N ASN A 71 -1.39 10.99 -0.58
CA ASN A 71 -1.63 10.58 0.79
C ASN A 71 -3.11 10.65 1.09
N THR A 72 -3.62 9.63 1.78
CA THR A 72 -5.02 9.57 2.18
C THR A 72 -5.17 10.04 3.62
N GLU A 73 -6.39 9.97 4.14
CA GLU A 73 -6.67 10.29 5.54
C GLU A 73 -5.88 9.39 6.49
N TYR A 74 -5.65 8.13 6.09
CA TYR A 74 -5.06 7.12 6.97
C TYR A 74 -3.64 6.70 6.60
N VAL A 75 -3.20 6.95 5.38
CA VAL A 75 -1.96 6.38 4.84
C VAL A 75 -1.15 7.45 4.11
N LYS A 76 0.15 7.44 4.34
CA LYS A 76 1.08 8.33 3.64
C LYS A 76 2.23 7.53 3.04
N LYS A 77 2.82 8.06 1.97
CA LYS A 77 4.06 7.53 1.43
C LYS A 77 5.22 7.96 2.35
N SER A 78 5.91 6.99 2.91
CA SER A 78 7.02 7.25 3.83
C SER A 78 8.35 7.29 3.11
N SER A 79 8.50 6.55 2.00
CA SER A 79 9.74 6.48 1.24
C SER A 79 9.43 6.10 -0.22
N GLY A 80 10.32 6.45 -1.12
CA GLY A 80 10.21 6.15 -2.54
C GLY A 80 10.18 7.41 -3.40
N GLU A 81 10.37 7.22 -4.70
CA GLU A 81 10.36 8.30 -5.67
C GLU A 81 8.96 8.95 -5.79
N GLY A 82 8.92 10.13 -6.35
CA GLY A 82 7.68 10.87 -6.57
C GLY A 82 6.90 10.44 -7.80
N SER A 83 7.40 9.52 -8.58
CA SER A 83 6.73 9.04 -9.76
C SER A 83 7.24 7.69 -10.21
N VAL A 84 6.41 6.99 -10.99
CA VAL A 84 6.76 5.75 -11.68
C VAL A 84 6.38 5.93 -13.15
N THR A 85 7.32 5.69 -14.05
CA THR A 85 7.06 5.80 -15.48
C THR A 85 7.26 4.44 -16.13
N PHE A 86 6.27 4.03 -16.91
CA PHE A 86 6.33 2.81 -17.72
C PHE A 86 6.51 3.17 -19.18
N ASN A 87 7.39 2.43 -19.87
CA ASN A 87 7.57 2.63 -21.30
C ASN A 87 6.49 1.88 -22.10
N ARG A 88 6.55 2.00 -23.42
CA ARG A 88 5.55 1.41 -24.33
C ARG A 88 5.50 -0.11 -24.27
N THR A 89 6.52 -0.77 -23.76
CA THR A 89 6.56 -2.23 -23.58
C THR A 89 6.12 -2.66 -22.18
N GLY A 90 5.78 -1.70 -21.32
CA GLY A 90 5.34 -1.99 -19.95
C GLY A 90 6.46 -2.15 -18.95
N GLN A 91 7.68 -1.85 -19.34
CA GLN A 91 8.83 -1.90 -18.43
C GLN A 91 8.96 -0.58 -17.68
N SER A 92 9.52 -0.65 -16.47
CA SER A 92 9.84 0.55 -15.72
C SER A 92 11.02 1.28 -16.37
N LYS A 93 10.93 2.59 -16.49
CA LYS A 93 12.03 3.43 -17.00
C LYS A 93 13.11 3.63 -15.94
N GLU A 94 12.79 3.47 -14.66
CA GLU A 94 13.78 3.57 -13.60
C GLU A 94 14.58 2.28 -13.50
N THR A 95 15.88 2.37 -13.57
CA THR A 95 16.78 1.20 -13.55
C THR A 95 17.37 0.92 -12.17
N ASP A 96 17.32 1.89 -11.25
CA ASP A 96 17.83 1.72 -9.89
C ASP A 96 16.80 0.99 -9.02
N ASP A 97 17.19 -0.17 -8.48
CA ASP A 97 16.32 -0.99 -7.66
C ASP A 97 15.77 -0.22 -6.44
N ALA A 98 16.61 0.59 -5.80
CA ALA A 98 16.19 1.36 -4.63
C ALA A 98 15.11 2.39 -4.98
N LYS A 99 15.12 2.91 -6.18
CA LYS A 99 14.14 3.89 -6.65
C LYS A 99 12.82 3.26 -7.09
N ARG A 100 12.77 1.96 -7.22
CA ARG A 100 11.54 1.24 -7.54
C ARG A 100 10.83 0.67 -6.31
N CYS A 101 11.35 0.98 -5.13
CA CYS A 101 10.75 0.55 -3.86
C CYS A 101 9.93 1.70 -3.27
N PHE A 102 8.70 1.41 -2.89
CA PHE A 102 7.78 2.38 -2.29
C PHE A 102 7.31 1.86 -0.95
N VAL A 103 7.40 2.71 0.06
CA VAL A 103 7.00 2.37 1.43
C VAL A 103 5.86 3.29 1.85
N PHE A 104 4.81 2.69 2.35
CA PHE A 104 3.64 3.39 2.87
C PHE A 104 3.50 3.09 4.35
N GLU A 105 3.09 4.07 5.14
CA GLU A 105 2.87 3.87 6.56
C GLU A 105 1.51 4.44 6.99
N HIS A 106 0.98 3.88 8.07
CA HIS A 106 -0.27 4.38 8.63
C HIS A 106 -0.02 5.70 9.36
N MET A 107 -0.92 6.67 9.18
CA MET A 107 -0.80 7.99 9.81
C MET A 107 -0.73 7.94 11.33
N SER A 108 -1.37 6.96 11.95
CA SER A 108 -1.44 6.81 13.40
C SER A 108 -0.42 5.83 13.96
N ASP A 109 0.32 5.10 13.13
CA ASP A 109 1.28 4.09 13.57
C ASP A 109 2.40 3.97 12.56
N GLU A 110 3.52 4.60 12.84
CA GLU A 110 4.69 4.59 11.96
C GLU A 110 5.37 3.22 11.84
N ASN A 111 5.05 2.30 12.77
CA ASN A 111 5.58 0.94 12.71
C ASN A 111 4.76 0.05 11.77
N LEU A 112 3.58 0.49 11.37
CA LEU A 112 2.71 -0.24 10.46
C LEU A 112 2.98 0.24 9.05
N LYS A 113 3.71 -0.57 8.28
CA LYS A 113 4.20 -0.21 6.95
C LYS A 113 3.85 -1.26 5.90
N SER A 114 3.72 -0.80 4.67
CA SER A 114 3.56 -1.66 3.49
C SER A 114 4.68 -1.35 2.49
N TYR A 115 5.11 -2.39 1.78
CA TYR A 115 6.21 -2.30 0.84
C TYR A 115 5.72 -2.74 -0.55
N VAL A 116 5.94 -1.89 -1.54
CA VAL A 116 5.62 -2.18 -2.94
C VAL A 116 6.89 -2.05 -3.76
N PHE A 117 7.21 -3.07 -4.53
CA PHE A 117 8.37 -3.06 -5.40
C PHE A 117 7.96 -3.26 -6.85
N VAL A 118 8.48 -2.42 -7.73
CA VAL A 118 8.26 -2.52 -9.18
C VAL A 118 9.53 -3.10 -9.79
N GLN A 119 9.42 -4.28 -10.41
CA GLN A 119 10.53 -4.89 -11.10
C GLN A 119 10.86 -4.13 -12.38
N LYS A 120 12.08 -4.29 -12.89
CA LYS A 120 12.50 -3.66 -14.16
C LYS A 120 11.53 -3.98 -15.29
N GLY A 121 11.03 -5.20 -15.35
CA GLY A 121 10.06 -5.63 -16.36
C GLY A 121 8.68 -5.03 -16.21
N GLY A 122 8.44 -4.28 -15.15
CA GLY A 122 7.15 -3.63 -14.89
C GLY A 122 6.20 -4.42 -14.01
N THR A 123 6.57 -5.63 -13.60
CA THR A 123 5.75 -6.42 -12.68
C THR A 123 5.76 -5.78 -11.30
N VAL A 124 4.59 -5.64 -10.71
CA VAL A 124 4.42 -5.05 -9.38
C VAL A 124 4.36 -6.17 -8.34
N LEU A 125 5.22 -6.08 -7.33
CA LEU A 125 5.26 -7.04 -6.23
C LEU A 125 4.73 -6.37 -4.97
N TYR A 126 3.67 -6.93 -4.42
CA TYR A 126 3.09 -6.49 -3.17
C TYR A 126 2.66 -7.70 -2.36
N ASN A 127 3.22 -7.83 -1.17
CA ASN A 127 2.83 -8.84 -0.20
C ASN A 127 2.64 -8.11 1.13
N LYS A 128 1.44 -8.19 1.69
CA LYS A 128 1.11 -7.50 2.94
C LYS A 128 1.95 -7.99 4.14
N ALA A 129 2.57 -9.16 4.03
CA ALA A 129 3.44 -9.71 5.06
C ALA A 129 4.90 -9.28 4.90
N ALA A 130 5.26 -8.58 3.82
CA ALA A 130 6.63 -8.15 3.59
C ALA A 130 7.07 -7.10 4.59
N THR A 131 8.33 -7.17 5.00
CA THR A 131 8.95 -6.21 5.92
C THR A 131 10.04 -5.38 5.26
N SER A 132 10.28 -5.58 3.97
CA SER A 132 11.24 -4.82 3.17
C SER A 132 10.89 -4.98 1.69
N CYS A 133 11.56 -4.20 0.85
CA CYS A 133 11.40 -4.31 -0.60
C CYS A 133 12.26 -5.41 -1.23
N ASN A 134 12.92 -6.21 -0.43
CA ASN A 134 13.77 -7.29 -0.94
C ASN A 134 12.92 -8.52 -1.29
N TYR A 135 12.19 -8.44 -2.38
CA TYR A 135 11.31 -9.53 -2.84
C TYR A 135 12.06 -10.69 -3.50
N GLU A 136 13.31 -10.48 -3.89
CA GLU A 136 14.11 -11.55 -4.48
C GLU A 136 14.26 -12.75 -3.54
N VAL A 137 14.37 -12.47 -2.25
CA VAL A 137 14.49 -13.53 -1.24
C VAL A 137 13.13 -14.18 -0.95
N ALA A 138 12.05 -13.41 -1.02
CA ALA A 138 10.72 -13.85 -0.62
C ALA A 138 9.90 -14.41 -1.77
N GLY A 139 10.10 -13.92 -2.98
CA GLY A 139 9.23 -14.20 -4.12
C GLY A 139 9.91 -14.88 -5.30
N ALA A 140 11.16 -15.10 -5.19
CA ALA A 140 11.90 -15.71 -6.29
C ALA A 140 11.50 -17.20 -6.48
#